data_80f9627812b295da946e2b9c0cfa5f45
#
_entry.id   80f9627812b295da946e2b9c0cfa5f45
#
_cell.length_a   1.000
_cell.length_b   1.000
_cell.length_c   1.000
_cell.angle_alpha   90.00
_cell.angle_beta   90.00
_cell.angle_gamma   90.00
#
_symmetry.space_group_name_H-M   'P 1'
#
loop_
_entity.id
_entity.type
_entity.pdbx_description
1 polymer ?
#
loop_
_entity_poly.entity_id
_entity_poly.type
_entity_poly.pdbx_seq_one_letter_code
_entity_poly.pdbx_strand_id
1 'polypeptide(L)'
;MEIIKMTKEHYSDVYELWLSCKGMGLNNLDDSEQGINKFLQRNPDTCFVAFEDNKVVGVIMAGSDGRRGYIYHTAVNPQYRKRGIATALVDAVMDAMKNIGINKV
;
A
#
# COMPACT_ATOMS: atom_id res chain seq x y z
N MET A 1 -0.02 16.57 -2.43
CA MET A 1 0.02 15.09 -2.27
C MET A 1 -1.37 14.52 -2.43
N GLU A 2 -1.47 13.40 -3.14
CA GLU A 2 -2.73 12.73 -3.42
C GLU A 2 -2.65 11.27 -2.99
N ILE A 3 -3.67 10.77 -2.27
CA ILE A 3 -3.78 9.36 -1.87
C ILE A 3 -4.89 8.74 -2.71
N ILE A 4 -4.57 7.71 -3.47
CA ILE A 4 -5.53 7.01 -4.32
C ILE A 4 -5.41 5.50 -4.15
N LYS A 5 -6.46 4.77 -4.54
CA LYS A 5 -6.43 3.31 -4.48
C LYS A 5 -5.34 2.76 -5.40
N MET A 6 -4.58 1.80 -4.88
CA MET A 6 -3.58 1.10 -5.67
C MET A 6 -4.26 0.17 -6.66
N THR A 7 -3.80 0.20 -7.92
CA THR A 7 -4.24 -0.72 -8.96
C THR A 7 -3.02 -1.47 -9.52
N LYS A 8 -3.28 -2.46 -10.36
CA LYS A 8 -2.20 -3.23 -10.98
C LYS A 8 -1.27 -2.37 -11.84
N GLU A 9 -1.77 -1.27 -12.37
CA GLU A 9 -0.96 -0.34 -13.19
C GLU A 9 0.12 0.36 -12.38
N HIS A 10 -0.02 0.40 -11.06
CA HIS A 10 0.99 1.02 -10.18
C HIS A 10 2.15 0.07 -9.85
N TYR A 11 2.09 -1.20 -10.24
CA TYR A 11 3.04 -2.20 -9.76
C TYR A 11 4.51 -1.82 -10.00
N SER A 12 4.84 -1.42 -11.23
CA SER A 12 6.24 -1.09 -11.56
C SER A 12 6.80 0.00 -10.67
N ASP A 13 6.02 1.08 -10.47
CA ASP A 13 6.45 2.21 -9.64
C ASP A 13 6.52 1.83 -8.17
N VAL A 14 5.58 1.01 -7.70
CA VAL A 14 5.58 0.53 -6.33
C VAL A 14 6.78 -0.39 -6.08
N TYR A 15 7.08 -1.29 -7.03
CA TYR A 15 8.22 -2.18 -6.88
C TYR A 15 9.54 -1.41 -6.80
N GLU A 16 9.72 -0.40 -7.64
CA GLU A 16 10.89 0.48 -7.56
C GLU A 16 10.97 1.20 -6.22
N LEU A 17 9.84 1.66 -5.71
CA LEU A 17 9.78 2.29 -4.39
C LEU A 17 10.23 1.31 -3.30
N TRP A 18 9.75 0.08 -3.33
CA TRP A 18 10.18 -0.94 -2.36
C TRP A 18 11.68 -1.18 -2.43
N LEU A 19 12.25 -1.24 -3.63
CA LEU A 19 13.69 -1.43 -3.80
C LEU A 19 14.52 -0.28 -3.23
N SER A 20 13.95 0.92 -3.16
CA SER A 20 14.62 2.08 -2.59
C SER A 20 14.58 2.10 -1.06
N CYS A 21 13.79 1.23 -0.45
CA CYS A 21 13.61 1.16 1.00
C CYS A 21 14.33 -0.06 1.55
N LYS A 22 15.17 0.14 2.57
CA LYS A 22 15.89 -0.97 3.19
C LYS A 22 14.96 -1.81 4.04
N GLY A 23 15.19 -3.13 4.06
CA GLY A 23 14.51 -4.02 5.00
C GLY A 23 13.08 -4.37 4.62
N MET A 24 12.68 -4.21 3.37
CA MET A 24 11.32 -4.56 2.95
C MET A 24 11.04 -6.07 3.00
N GLY A 25 12.06 -6.90 2.90
CA GLY A 25 11.85 -8.35 2.95
C GLY A 25 11.01 -8.87 1.80
N LEU A 26 11.29 -8.41 0.57
CA LEU A 26 10.51 -8.79 -0.59
C LEU A 26 10.63 -10.28 -0.89
N ASN A 27 9.52 -10.88 -1.31
CA ASN A 27 9.38 -12.28 -1.64
C ASN A 27 9.11 -12.42 -3.14
N ASN A 28 9.84 -13.33 -3.80
CA ASN A 28 9.73 -13.49 -5.25
C ASN A 28 8.38 -14.03 -5.72
N LEU A 29 7.61 -14.64 -4.84
CA LEU A 29 6.29 -15.17 -5.17
C LEU A 29 5.20 -14.16 -4.85
N ASP A 30 5.13 -13.72 -3.60
CA ASP A 30 4.05 -12.85 -3.13
C ASP A 30 4.18 -11.43 -3.66
N ASP A 31 5.40 -10.96 -3.86
CA ASP A 31 5.67 -9.59 -4.31
C ASP A 31 5.97 -9.50 -5.80
N SER A 32 5.78 -10.59 -6.54
CA SER A 32 5.80 -10.57 -8.00
C SER A 32 4.58 -9.82 -8.52
N GLU A 33 4.61 -9.47 -9.81
CA GLU A 33 3.45 -8.83 -10.44
C GLU A 33 2.19 -9.67 -10.30
N GLN A 34 2.29 -10.98 -10.51
CA GLN A 34 1.16 -11.90 -10.36
C GLN A 34 0.67 -11.95 -8.92
N GLY A 35 1.58 -12.02 -7.95
CA GLY A 35 1.23 -12.06 -6.54
C GLY A 35 0.53 -10.80 -6.09
N ILE A 36 1.02 -9.64 -6.51
CA ILE A 36 0.41 -8.36 -6.17
C ILE A 36 -0.96 -8.22 -6.85
N ASN A 37 -1.08 -8.61 -8.12
CA ASN A 37 -2.38 -8.57 -8.80
C ASN A 37 -3.41 -9.45 -8.10
N LYS A 38 -3.01 -10.63 -7.67
CA LYS A 38 -3.89 -11.53 -6.91
C LYS A 38 -4.34 -10.89 -5.60
N PHE A 39 -3.42 -10.27 -4.89
CA PHE A 39 -3.72 -9.59 -3.63
C PHE A 39 -4.71 -8.43 -3.84
N LEU A 40 -4.49 -7.63 -4.88
CA LEU A 40 -5.35 -6.49 -5.20
C LEU A 40 -6.74 -6.94 -5.64
N GLN A 41 -6.86 -8.07 -6.34
CA GLN A 41 -8.17 -8.62 -6.70
C GLN A 41 -8.96 -9.03 -5.47
N ARG A 42 -8.29 -9.61 -4.48
CA ARG A 42 -8.93 -10.01 -3.23
C ARG A 42 -9.24 -8.79 -2.34
N ASN A 43 -8.39 -7.78 -2.36
CA ASN A 43 -8.49 -6.61 -1.48
C ASN A 43 -8.44 -5.32 -2.30
N PRO A 44 -9.47 -5.05 -3.12
CA PRO A 44 -9.41 -3.93 -4.07
C PRO A 44 -9.54 -2.55 -3.42
N ASP A 45 -10.01 -2.47 -2.19
CA ASP A 45 -10.37 -1.20 -1.56
C ASP A 45 -9.46 -0.79 -0.41
N THR A 46 -8.45 -1.60 -0.06
CA THR A 46 -7.65 -1.39 1.15
C THR A 46 -6.16 -1.21 0.89
N CYS A 47 -5.78 -0.99 -0.37
CA CYS A 47 -4.39 -0.68 -0.74
C CYS A 47 -4.34 0.68 -1.40
N PHE A 48 -3.35 1.49 -1.03
CA PHE A 48 -3.27 2.89 -1.49
C PHE A 48 -1.86 3.26 -1.89
N VAL A 49 -1.76 4.21 -2.81
CA VAL A 49 -0.49 4.85 -3.17
C VAL A 49 -0.61 6.34 -2.94
N ALA A 50 0.51 6.95 -2.60
CA ALA A 50 0.63 8.39 -2.46
C ALA A 50 1.39 8.94 -3.66
N PHE A 51 0.84 9.97 -4.30
CA PHE A 51 1.45 10.67 -5.42
C PHE A 51 1.88 12.06 -5.02
N GLU A 52 3.08 12.43 -5.42
CA GLU A 52 3.59 13.80 -5.32
C GLU A 52 4.60 13.99 -6.45
N ASP A 53 4.61 15.17 -7.05
CA ASP A 53 5.52 15.47 -8.17
C ASP A 53 5.36 14.45 -9.32
N ASN A 54 4.12 14.03 -9.58
CA ASN A 54 3.76 13.08 -10.65
C ASN A 54 4.42 11.70 -10.51
N LYS A 55 4.74 11.31 -9.28
CA LYS A 55 5.32 9.97 -9.06
C LYS A 55 4.78 9.35 -7.78
N VAL A 56 4.88 8.03 -7.69
CA VAL A 56 4.53 7.30 -6.47
C VAL A 56 5.63 7.53 -5.45
N VAL A 57 5.26 8.14 -4.33
CA VAL A 57 6.21 8.41 -3.23
C VAL A 57 5.90 7.61 -1.97
N GLY A 58 4.76 6.91 -1.95
CA GLY A 58 4.40 6.06 -0.83
C GLY A 58 3.42 4.98 -1.25
N VAL A 59 3.37 3.91 -0.48
CA VAL A 59 2.45 2.79 -0.71
C VAL A 59 2.11 2.14 0.61
N ILE A 60 0.88 1.67 0.73
CA ILE A 60 0.46 0.81 1.83
C ILE A 60 -0.42 -0.30 1.26
N MET A 61 -0.15 -1.53 1.66
CA MET A 61 -0.98 -2.67 1.29
C MET A 61 -1.59 -3.26 2.54
N ALA A 62 -2.90 -3.41 2.54
CA ALA A 62 -3.63 -4.00 3.63
C ALA A 62 -4.71 -4.94 3.10
N GLY A 63 -5.01 -5.97 3.86
CA GLY A 63 -6.02 -6.93 3.49
C GLY A 63 -6.79 -7.40 4.70
N SER A 64 -7.85 -8.18 4.44
CA SER A 64 -8.71 -8.68 5.51
C SER A 64 -9.17 -10.10 5.19
N ASP A 65 -9.35 -10.88 6.25
CA ASP A 65 -9.96 -12.21 6.18
C ASP A 65 -11.47 -12.15 6.42
N GLY A 66 -12.04 -10.94 6.52
CA GLY A 66 -13.45 -10.72 6.83
C GLY A 66 -13.72 -10.41 8.29
N ARG A 67 -12.73 -10.56 9.15
CA ARG A 67 -12.84 -10.27 10.59
C ARG A 67 -11.86 -9.22 11.07
N ARG A 68 -10.62 -9.34 10.66
CA ARG A 68 -9.53 -8.42 11.03
C ARG A 68 -8.84 -7.92 9.79
N GLY A 69 -8.25 -6.74 9.91
CA GLY A 69 -7.39 -6.20 8.87
C GLY A 69 -5.93 -6.37 9.24
N TYR A 70 -5.09 -6.52 8.22
CA TYR A 70 -3.64 -6.65 8.38
C TYR A 70 -2.95 -5.69 7.43
N ILE A 71 -1.94 -5.00 7.94
CA ILE A 71 -1.08 -4.14 7.12
C ILE A 71 0.17 -4.92 6.78
N TYR A 72 0.49 -5.02 5.49
CA TYR A 72 1.63 -5.78 5.00
C TYR A 72 2.80 -4.86 4.68
N HIS A 73 2.85 -4.33 3.48
CA HIS A 73 3.96 -3.47 3.06
C HIS A 73 3.55 -2.01 3.18
N THR A 74 4.32 -1.25 3.95
CA THR A 74 4.17 0.20 4.03
C THR A 74 5.53 0.82 3.75
N ALA A 75 5.61 1.66 2.74
CA ALA A 75 6.87 2.29 2.35
C ALA A 75 6.66 3.72 1.94
N VAL A 76 7.61 4.57 2.30
CA VAL A 76 7.66 5.96 1.86
C VAL A 76 9.05 6.22 1.29
N ASN A 77 9.11 6.86 0.12
CA ASN A 77 10.36 7.23 -0.50
C ASN A 77 11.22 7.99 0.51
N PRO A 78 12.50 7.59 0.72
CA PRO A 78 13.34 8.23 1.73
C PRO A 78 13.44 9.75 1.60
N GLN A 79 13.33 10.30 0.40
CA GLN A 79 13.39 11.75 0.17
C GLN A 79 12.10 12.47 0.55
N TYR A 80 11.02 11.72 0.82
CA TYR A 80 9.70 12.27 1.13
C TYR A 80 9.25 11.96 2.56
N ARG A 81 10.14 11.45 3.40
CA ARG A 81 9.82 11.14 4.80
C ARG A 81 9.65 12.41 5.62
N LYS A 82 9.00 12.28 6.79
CA LYS A 82 8.70 13.37 7.71
C LYS A 82 7.75 14.42 7.14
N ARG A 83 6.90 14.02 6.20
CA ARG A 83 5.87 14.89 5.61
C ARG A 83 4.45 14.41 5.90
N GLY A 84 4.30 13.41 6.78
CA GLY A 84 2.99 12.86 7.12
C GLY A 84 2.42 11.90 6.11
N ILE A 85 3.21 11.42 5.13
CA ILE A 85 2.72 10.51 4.09
C ILE A 85 2.31 9.16 4.68
N ALA A 86 3.16 8.58 5.54
CA ALA A 86 2.84 7.30 6.17
C ALA A 86 1.56 7.38 6.99
N THR A 87 1.39 8.46 7.77
CA THR A 87 0.19 8.68 8.56
C THR A 87 -1.04 8.78 7.66
N ALA A 88 -0.95 9.52 6.56
CA ALA A 88 -2.06 9.66 5.61
C ALA A 88 -2.44 8.31 4.98
N LEU A 89 -1.43 7.48 4.66
CA LEU A 89 -1.68 6.15 4.11
C LEU A 89 -2.37 5.24 5.13
N VAL A 90 -1.91 5.24 6.39
CA VAL A 90 -2.54 4.46 7.46
C VAL A 90 -3.98 4.92 7.67
N ASP A 91 -4.22 6.24 7.71
CA ASP A 91 -5.56 6.78 7.88
C ASP A 91 -6.49 6.33 6.75
N ALA A 92 -5.99 6.30 5.50
CA ALA A 92 -6.78 5.82 4.37
C ALA A 92 -7.17 4.34 4.54
N VAL A 93 -6.24 3.50 5.01
CA VAL A 93 -6.52 2.10 5.27
C VAL A 93 -7.56 1.95 6.39
N MET A 94 -7.39 2.70 7.48
CA MET A 94 -8.33 2.59 8.61
C MET A 94 -9.74 2.98 8.20
N ASP A 95 -9.90 4.05 7.41
CA ASP A 95 -11.20 4.46 6.91
C ASP A 95 -11.79 3.41 5.96
N ALA A 96 -10.96 2.86 5.06
CA ALA A 96 -11.40 1.84 4.12
C ALA A 96 -11.84 0.56 4.85
N MET A 97 -11.12 0.16 5.88
CA MET A 97 -11.47 -1.01 6.69
C MET A 97 -12.81 -0.81 7.39
N LYS A 98 -13.05 0.38 7.97
CA LYS A 98 -14.35 0.69 8.57
C LYS A 98 -15.48 0.58 7.54
N ASN A 99 -15.25 1.06 6.33
CA ASN A 99 -16.26 1.04 5.28
C ASN A 99 -16.64 -0.38 4.86
N ILE A 100 -15.75 -1.35 5.01
CA ILE A 100 -16.06 -2.76 4.74
C ILE A 100 -16.39 -3.55 6.01
N GLY A 101 -16.59 -2.85 7.13
CA GLY A 101 -17.04 -3.48 8.39
C GLY A 101 -15.94 -4.11 9.23
N ILE A 102 -14.67 -3.76 8.98
CA ILE A 102 -13.55 -4.30 9.75
C ILE A 102 -13.13 -3.27 10.80
N ASN A 103 -13.23 -3.64 12.06
CA ASN A 103 -12.95 -2.73 13.19
C ASN A 103 -11.58 -2.95 13.83
N LYS A 104 -10.91 -4.03 13.53
CA LYS A 104 -9.63 -4.39 14.13
C LYS A 104 -8.57 -4.60 13.07
N VAL A 105 -7.58 -3.76 13.10
CA VAL A 105 -6.50 -3.77 12.11
C VAL A 105 -5.15 -3.91 12.79
#